data_5e783310ed07c5cd974d0c10b68a6712
#
_entry.id   5e783310ed07c5cd974d0c10b68a6712
#
_cell.length_a   1.000
_cell.length_b   1.000
_cell.length_c   1.000
_cell.angle_alpha   90.00
_cell.angle_beta   90.00
_cell.angle_gamma   90.00
#
_symmetry.space_group_name_H-M   'P 1'
#
loop_
_entity.id
_entity.type
_entity.pdbx_description
1 polymer ?
#
loop_
_entity_poly.entity_id
_entity_poly.type
_entity_poly.pdbx_seq_one_letter_code
_entity_poly.pdbx_strand_id
1 'polypeptide(L)'
;MNFVRLFSQPEAFRDLGKLLDPEEVELDLIRCNDDLCLNICSVGLDARIGTDVASYKRFPLLQGFRAYCASAVVNVVRGVAQHLRLEIDGEILDGDMTMVCVCNGRFYGGGFCPVPEADPTDGILEVLAVKKVTRLQVPGLIGKYKAGRYKELPGYIRHFRTDQLTITADAPTAINLDGELRQAQTVRVCLALEKLRFFYPRGLVWKTT
;
A
#
# COMPACT_ATOMS: atom_id res chain seq x y z
N MET A 1 7.05 11.87 -1.96
CA MET A 1 8.09 10.94 -1.44
C MET A 1 7.62 10.38 -0.11
N ASN A 2 7.02 9.18 -0.13
CA ASN A 2 6.49 8.56 1.10
C ASN A 2 7.58 7.77 1.85
N PHE A 3 8.49 7.12 1.13
CA PHE A 3 9.54 6.27 1.70
C PHE A 3 10.47 7.02 2.68
N VAL A 4 10.94 8.21 2.31
CA VAL A 4 11.83 9.01 3.19
C VAL A 4 11.21 9.41 4.52
N ARG A 5 9.90 9.25 4.69
CA ARG A 5 9.20 9.47 5.98
C ARG A 5 9.54 8.41 7.03
N LEU A 6 10.13 7.29 6.62
CA LEU A 6 10.69 6.30 7.55
C LEU A 6 11.87 6.85 8.36
N PHE A 7 12.55 7.88 7.87
CA PHE A 7 13.71 8.46 8.55
C PHE A 7 13.33 9.58 9.50
N SER A 8 14.17 9.82 10.51
CA SER A 8 13.96 10.81 11.56
C SER A 8 13.86 12.25 11.03
N GLN A 9 14.62 12.58 9.98
CA GLN A 9 14.71 13.89 9.35
C GLN A 9 14.56 13.80 7.83
N PRO A 10 13.33 13.63 7.30
CA PRO A 10 13.11 13.45 5.86
C PRO A 10 13.59 14.62 4.99
N GLU A 11 13.68 15.82 5.56
CA GLU A 11 14.17 17.04 4.90
C GLU A 11 15.66 16.96 4.54
N ALA A 12 16.44 16.16 5.25
CA ALA A 12 17.86 15.96 4.97
C ALA A 12 18.14 15.40 3.57
N PHE A 13 17.17 14.68 2.98
CA PHE A 13 17.26 14.18 1.61
C PHE A 13 17.25 15.28 0.53
N ARG A 14 16.97 16.54 0.90
CA ARG A 14 17.05 17.70 -0.01
C ARG A 14 18.40 18.38 0.02
N ASP A 15 19.26 18.02 0.95
CA ASP A 15 20.61 18.55 1.10
C ASP A 15 21.60 17.67 0.32
N LEU A 16 22.02 18.14 -0.85
CA LEU A 16 22.96 17.41 -1.70
C LEU A 16 24.30 17.18 -1.00
N GLY A 17 24.75 18.12 -0.14
CA GLY A 17 25.99 17.96 0.61
C GLY A 17 25.98 16.73 1.52
N LYS A 18 24.83 16.44 2.14
CA LYS A 18 24.67 15.26 2.99
C LYS A 18 24.57 13.94 2.22
N LEU A 19 24.32 14.01 0.92
CA LEU A 19 24.28 12.84 0.03
C LEU A 19 25.62 12.54 -0.66
N LEU A 20 26.64 13.39 -0.47
CA LEU A 20 27.98 13.13 -1.02
C LEU A 20 28.74 12.03 -0.25
N ASP A 21 28.39 11.82 1.02
CA ASP A 21 28.93 10.75 1.87
C ASP A 21 27.77 10.00 2.53
N PRO A 22 27.00 9.21 1.75
CA PRO A 22 25.79 8.55 2.22
C PRO A 22 26.12 7.28 3.01
N GLU A 23 25.16 6.88 3.84
CA GLU A 23 25.01 5.51 4.30
C GLU A 23 24.15 4.72 3.30
N GLU A 24 24.27 3.40 3.31
CA GLU A 24 23.42 2.55 2.48
C GLU A 24 22.69 1.50 3.31
N VAL A 25 21.57 1.06 2.78
CA VAL A 25 20.77 -0.04 3.31
C VAL A 25 20.23 -0.88 2.17
N GLU A 26 20.20 -2.19 2.35
CA GLU A 26 19.51 -3.10 1.45
C GLU A 26 18.05 -3.21 1.85
N LEU A 27 17.16 -2.94 0.90
CA LEU A 27 15.72 -2.99 1.09
C LEU A 27 15.13 -4.17 0.35
N ASP A 28 14.17 -4.79 0.99
CA ASP A 28 13.30 -5.77 0.38
C ASP A 28 12.44 -5.12 -0.70
N LEU A 29 12.07 -5.90 -1.70
CA LEU A 29 11.14 -5.50 -2.75
C LEU A 29 9.95 -6.48 -2.77
N ILE A 30 8.80 -5.96 -3.10
CA ILE A 30 7.62 -6.77 -3.44
C ILE A 30 7.70 -7.12 -4.91
N ARG A 31 7.65 -8.41 -5.23
CA ARG A 31 7.36 -8.90 -6.60
C ARG A 31 5.86 -9.14 -6.72
N CYS A 32 5.25 -8.49 -7.71
CA CYS A 32 3.85 -8.67 -8.05
C CYS A 32 3.77 -9.10 -9.52
N ASN A 33 3.50 -10.38 -9.76
CA ASN A 33 3.65 -11.01 -11.07
C ASN A 33 5.06 -10.71 -11.64
N ASP A 34 5.15 -9.95 -12.74
CA ASP A 34 6.42 -9.60 -13.41
C ASP A 34 6.96 -8.21 -12.98
N ASP A 35 6.21 -7.45 -12.19
CA ASP A 35 6.60 -6.12 -11.75
C ASP A 35 7.23 -6.15 -10.34
N LEU A 36 8.04 -5.12 -10.02
CA LEU A 36 8.60 -4.87 -8.70
C LEU A 36 8.07 -3.55 -8.14
N CYS A 37 7.81 -3.51 -6.83
CA CYS A 37 7.55 -2.27 -6.11
C CYS A 37 8.19 -2.29 -4.72
N LEU A 38 8.39 -1.11 -4.13
CA LEU A 38 9.12 -0.95 -2.89
C LEU A 38 8.22 -0.93 -1.66
N ASN A 39 7.15 -0.11 -1.68
CA ASN A 39 6.37 0.16 -0.48
C ASN A 39 5.12 -0.69 -0.36
N ILE A 40 4.31 -0.72 -1.43
CA ILE A 40 2.96 -1.28 -1.34
C ILE A 40 2.48 -1.86 -2.66
N CYS A 41 1.85 -3.02 -2.54
CA CYS A 41 0.98 -3.59 -3.57
C CYS A 41 -0.45 -3.66 -3.01
N SER A 42 -1.43 -3.11 -3.71
CA SER A 42 -2.82 -3.22 -3.27
C SER A 42 -3.77 -3.60 -4.40
N VAL A 43 -4.79 -4.38 -4.05
CA VAL A 43 -5.85 -4.84 -4.95
C VAL A 43 -7.20 -4.41 -4.37
N GLY A 44 -8.10 -3.90 -5.20
CA GLY A 44 -9.45 -3.51 -4.78
C GLY A 44 -9.67 -2.01 -4.75
N LEU A 45 -10.35 -1.50 -3.69
CA LEU A 45 -10.80 -0.12 -3.62
C LEU A 45 -9.66 0.90 -3.78
N ASP A 46 -8.55 0.69 -3.11
CA ASP A 46 -7.39 1.59 -3.15
C ASP A 46 -6.79 1.69 -4.57
N ALA A 47 -6.62 0.56 -5.24
CA ALA A 47 -6.14 0.52 -6.63
C ALA A 47 -7.10 1.25 -7.59
N ARG A 48 -8.42 1.08 -7.43
CA ARG A 48 -9.43 1.78 -8.23
C ARG A 48 -9.42 3.29 -7.99
N ILE A 49 -9.22 3.73 -6.74
CA ILE A 49 -9.05 5.14 -6.40
C ILE A 49 -7.83 5.69 -7.14
N GLY A 50 -6.71 4.99 -7.13
CA GLY A 50 -5.49 5.37 -7.84
C GLY A 50 -5.72 5.56 -9.36
N THR A 51 -6.47 4.64 -9.98
CA THR A 51 -6.84 4.72 -11.40
C THR A 51 -7.59 6.01 -11.73
N ASP A 52 -8.60 6.33 -10.94
CA ASP A 52 -9.45 7.49 -11.21
C ASP A 52 -8.73 8.81 -10.89
N VAL A 53 -7.84 8.86 -9.89
CA VAL A 53 -7.05 10.08 -9.58
C VAL A 53 -6.25 10.55 -10.77
N ALA A 54 -5.69 9.66 -11.58
CA ALA A 54 -4.96 10.02 -12.81
C ALA A 54 -5.86 10.78 -13.80
N SER A 55 -7.14 10.42 -13.89
CA SER A 55 -8.13 11.10 -14.74
C SER A 55 -8.53 12.48 -14.16
N TYR A 56 -8.68 12.59 -12.85
CA TYR A 56 -9.07 13.85 -12.18
C TYR A 56 -7.97 14.90 -12.13
N LYS A 57 -6.69 14.51 -12.18
CA LYS A 57 -5.55 15.45 -12.27
C LYS A 57 -5.59 16.36 -13.51
N ARG A 58 -6.36 16.01 -14.52
CA ARG A 58 -6.57 16.84 -15.74
C ARG A 58 -7.45 18.07 -15.50
N PHE A 59 -8.19 18.13 -14.39
CA PHE A 59 -9.05 19.26 -14.05
C PHE A 59 -8.34 20.26 -13.15
N PRO A 60 -8.24 21.57 -13.51
CA PRO A 60 -7.45 22.56 -12.76
C PRO A 60 -7.89 22.75 -11.30
N LEU A 61 -9.19 22.53 -11.01
CA LEU A 61 -9.75 22.66 -9.65
C LEU A 61 -9.56 21.41 -8.78
N LEU A 62 -9.19 20.25 -9.38
CA LEU A 62 -9.07 18.95 -8.71
C LEU A 62 -7.60 18.51 -8.75
N GLN A 63 -6.72 19.23 -8.05
CA GLN A 63 -5.30 18.85 -7.96
C GLN A 63 -4.94 18.28 -6.58
N GLY A 64 -3.94 17.40 -6.53
CA GLY A 64 -3.39 16.85 -5.30
C GLY A 64 -4.43 16.08 -4.47
N PHE A 65 -4.56 16.41 -3.19
CA PHE A 65 -5.43 15.72 -2.24
C PHE A 65 -6.92 15.79 -2.61
N ARG A 66 -7.37 16.87 -3.28
CA ARG A 66 -8.77 17.02 -3.72
C ARG A 66 -9.12 16.01 -4.81
N ALA A 67 -8.21 15.73 -5.75
CA ALA A 67 -8.42 14.69 -6.76
C ALA A 67 -8.54 13.31 -6.12
N TYR A 68 -7.73 13.01 -5.12
CA TYR A 68 -7.81 11.78 -4.35
C TYR A 68 -9.16 11.65 -3.63
N CYS A 69 -9.61 12.69 -2.94
CA CYS A 69 -10.91 12.70 -2.26
C CYS A 69 -12.08 12.53 -3.24
N ALA A 70 -12.06 13.20 -4.39
CA ALA A 70 -13.08 13.07 -5.42
C ALA A 70 -13.13 11.64 -5.96
N SER A 71 -11.98 11.05 -6.28
CA SER A 71 -11.89 9.67 -6.71
C SER A 71 -12.38 8.69 -5.65
N ALA A 72 -12.00 8.89 -4.39
CA ALA A 72 -12.47 8.07 -3.28
C ALA A 72 -14.01 8.09 -3.17
N VAL A 73 -14.63 9.28 -3.24
CA VAL A 73 -16.08 9.43 -3.20
C VAL A 73 -16.75 8.70 -4.35
N VAL A 74 -16.26 8.88 -5.58
CA VAL A 74 -16.82 8.20 -6.76
C VAL A 74 -16.71 6.68 -6.64
N ASN A 75 -15.56 6.17 -6.21
CA ASN A 75 -15.37 4.73 -6.05
C ASN A 75 -16.22 4.15 -4.91
N VAL A 76 -16.41 4.89 -3.83
CA VAL A 76 -17.35 4.51 -2.76
C VAL A 76 -18.78 4.45 -3.32
N VAL A 77 -19.18 5.37 -4.21
CA VAL A 77 -20.50 5.36 -4.86
C VAL A 77 -20.65 4.19 -5.83
N ARG A 78 -19.60 3.86 -6.59
CA ARG A 78 -19.61 2.72 -7.54
C ARG A 78 -19.64 1.34 -6.87
N GLY A 79 -19.25 1.25 -5.62
CA GLY A 79 -19.21 0.02 -4.83
C GLY A 79 -17.81 -0.22 -4.26
N VAL A 80 -17.78 -0.51 -2.97
CA VAL A 80 -16.52 -0.62 -2.21
C VAL A 80 -15.93 -2.02 -2.19
N ALA A 81 -16.69 -3.06 -2.56
CA ALA A 81 -16.25 -4.45 -2.48
C ALA A 81 -16.28 -5.13 -3.84
N GLN A 82 -15.45 -6.16 -3.96
CA GLN A 82 -15.42 -7.11 -5.07
C GLN A 82 -15.14 -8.49 -4.51
N HIS A 83 -15.52 -9.54 -5.25
CA HIS A 83 -15.21 -10.91 -4.89
C HIS A 83 -13.72 -11.18 -5.12
N LEU A 84 -13.04 -11.60 -4.07
CA LEU A 84 -11.62 -11.97 -4.09
C LEU A 84 -11.42 -13.28 -3.34
N ARG A 85 -10.57 -14.13 -3.89
CA ARG A 85 -10.02 -15.31 -3.25
C ARG A 85 -8.56 -15.02 -2.90
N LEU A 86 -8.25 -14.95 -1.61
CA LEU A 86 -6.91 -14.77 -1.08
C LEU A 86 -6.41 -16.10 -0.52
N GLU A 87 -5.30 -16.58 -1.05
CA GLU A 87 -4.56 -17.75 -0.55
C GLU A 87 -3.27 -17.25 0.10
N ILE A 88 -3.13 -17.51 1.41
CA ILE A 88 -2.04 -16.98 2.24
C ILE A 88 -1.76 -17.95 3.39
N ASP A 89 -0.49 -18.39 3.54
CA ASP A 89 -0.03 -19.26 4.63
C ASP A 89 -0.87 -20.54 4.83
N GLY A 90 -1.35 -21.13 3.72
CA GLY A 90 -2.23 -22.29 3.74
C GLY A 90 -3.68 -22.01 4.10
N GLU A 91 -4.03 -20.77 4.42
CA GLU A 91 -5.41 -20.33 4.58
C GLU A 91 -6.01 -19.84 3.25
N ILE A 92 -7.31 -20.00 3.11
CA ILE A 92 -8.09 -19.46 1.99
C ILE A 92 -9.18 -18.56 2.56
N LEU A 93 -9.15 -17.29 2.15
CA LEU A 93 -10.21 -16.34 2.37
C LEU A 93 -10.94 -16.12 1.05
N ASP A 94 -12.19 -16.54 0.97
CA ASP A 94 -12.99 -16.46 -0.25
C ASP A 94 -14.28 -15.66 0.03
N GLY A 95 -14.52 -14.62 -0.76
CA GLY A 95 -15.70 -13.78 -0.60
C GLY A 95 -15.48 -12.31 -0.95
N ASP A 96 -16.50 -11.51 -0.62
CA ASP A 96 -16.47 -10.07 -0.89
C ASP A 96 -15.46 -9.35 0.03
N MET A 97 -14.48 -8.71 -0.59
CA MET A 97 -13.46 -7.89 0.10
C MET A 97 -13.47 -6.47 -0.44
N THR A 98 -13.22 -5.52 0.42
CA THR A 98 -13.03 -4.12 0.04
C THR A 98 -11.69 -3.93 -0.63
N MET A 99 -10.63 -4.52 -0.06
CA MET A 99 -9.27 -4.50 -0.59
C MET A 99 -8.37 -5.51 0.10
N VAL A 100 -7.30 -5.88 -0.56
CA VAL A 100 -6.12 -6.51 0.03
C VAL A 100 -4.94 -5.56 -0.16
N CYS A 101 -4.25 -5.25 0.92
CA CYS A 101 -3.10 -4.34 0.91
C CYS A 101 -1.89 -5.09 1.44
N VAL A 102 -0.83 -5.17 0.65
CA VAL A 102 0.45 -5.78 0.98
C VAL A 102 1.46 -4.67 1.18
N CYS A 103 2.00 -4.56 2.38
CA CYS A 103 2.91 -3.50 2.79
C CYS A 103 4.30 -4.09 3.06
N ASN A 104 5.31 -3.54 2.41
CA ASN A 104 6.72 -3.68 2.74
C ASN A 104 7.21 -2.41 3.45
N GLY A 105 6.74 -1.23 3.00
CA GLY A 105 6.94 0.05 3.67
C GLY A 105 5.70 0.54 4.41
N ARG A 106 5.90 1.48 5.35
CA ARG A 106 4.83 2.00 6.25
C ARG A 106 3.90 3.00 5.59
N PHE A 107 4.43 3.83 4.67
CA PHE A 107 3.73 5.03 4.19
C PHE A 107 3.42 4.98 2.71
N TYR A 108 2.17 5.31 2.34
CA TYR A 108 1.75 5.47 0.96
C TYR A 108 0.64 6.52 0.79
N GLY A 109 0.23 6.80 -0.43
CA GLY A 109 -1.02 7.47 -0.81
C GLY A 109 -1.39 8.71 0.01
N GLY A 110 -0.53 9.74 0.08
CA GLY A 110 -0.87 10.98 0.77
C GLY A 110 -0.77 10.89 2.31
N GLY A 111 0.05 9.98 2.84
CA GLY A 111 0.36 9.87 4.26
C GLY A 111 -0.49 8.84 5.00
N PHE A 112 -1.01 7.86 4.29
CA PHE A 112 -1.53 6.66 4.92
C PHE A 112 -0.36 5.85 5.52
N CYS A 113 -0.57 5.33 6.73
CA CYS A 113 0.37 4.45 7.43
C CYS A 113 -0.44 3.25 7.95
N PRO A 114 -0.91 2.34 7.06
CA PRO A 114 -1.85 1.30 7.47
C PRO A 114 -1.25 0.29 8.42
N VAL A 115 0.05 -0.01 8.26
CA VAL A 115 0.80 -0.92 9.13
C VAL A 115 2.06 -0.20 9.63
N PRO A 116 2.02 0.42 10.80
CA PRO A 116 3.17 1.13 11.36
C PRO A 116 4.39 0.23 11.62
N GLU A 117 4.15 -1.06 11.82
CA GLU A 117 5.18 -2.07 12.09
C GLU A 117 5.95 -2.52 10.84
N ALA A 118 5.45 -2.24 9.62
CA ALA A 118 6.11 -2.68 8.39
C ALA A 118 7.55 -2.18 8.32
N ASP A 119 8.48 -3.08 7.99
CA ASP A 119 9.91 -2.79 7.88
C ASP A 119 10.47 -3.41 6.59
N PRO A 120 10.92 -2.59 5.64
CA PRO A 120 11.41 -3.09 4.36
C PRO A 120 12.79 -3.76 4.42
N THR A 121 13.26 -4.15 5.60
CA THR A 121 14.56 -4.83 5.81
C THR A 121 14.44 -6.16 6.55
N ASP A 122 13.21 -6.54 6.98
CA ASP A 122 13.00 -7.70 7.86
C ASP A 122 12.62 -9.00 7.15
N GLY A 123 12.48 -8.97 5.82
CA GLY A 123 12.12 -10.13 5.02
C GLY A 123 10.66 -10.57 5.18
N ILE A 124 9.76 -9.66 5.56
CA ILE A 124 8.36 -9.96 5.82
C ILE A 124 7.45 -8.97 5.12
N LEU A 125 6.38 -9.47 4.52
CA LEU A 125 5.29 -8.67 3.99
C LEU A 125 4.14 -8.62 4.99
N GLU A 126 3.71 -7.42 5.32
CA GLU A 126 2.54 -7.16 6.18
C GLU A 126 1.28 -7.07 5.31
N VAL A 127 0.31 -7.94 5.53
CA VAL A 127 -0.88 -8.03 4.68
C VAL A 127 -2.14 -7.70 5.46
N LEU A 128 -2.90 -6.73 4.95
CA LEU A 128 -4.23 -6.39 5.47
C LEU A 128 -5.30 -6.82 4.48
N ALA A 129 -6.05 -7.86 4.84
CA ALA A 129 -7.26 -8.27 4.12
C ALA A 129 -8.48 -7.57 4.74
N VAL A 130 -9.04 -6.61 4.00
CA VAL A 130 -10.18 -5.81 4.44
C VAL A 130 -11.46 -6.42 3.89
N LYS A 131 -12.28 -6.99 4.76
CA LYS A 131 -13.58 -7.55 4.43
C LYS A 131 -14.50 -6.50 3.82
N LYS A 132 -15.58 -6.95 3.21
CA LYS A 132 -16.64 -6.06 2.70
C LYS A 132 -17.09 -5.08 3.77
N VAL A 133 -17.00 -3.79 3.47
CA VAL A 133 -17.61 -2.71 4.25
C VAL A 133 -18.69 -2.03 3.42
N THR A 134 -19.67 -1.45 4.08
CA THR A 134 -20.69 -0.65 3.42
C THR A 134 -20.20 0.77 3.19
N ARG A 135 -20.79 1.46 2.22
CA ARG A 135 -20.46 2.86 1.92
C ARG A 135 -20.54 3.78 3.14
N LEU A 136 -21.52 3.53 4.03
CA LEU A 136 -21.73 4.33 5.24
C LEU A 136 -20.67 4.08 6.32
N GLN A 137 -20.04 2.91 6.31
CA GLN A 137 -18.96 2.56 7.26
C GLN A 137 -17.62 3.14 6.89
N VAL A 138 -17.35 3.38 5.58
CA VAL A 138 -16.06 3.87 5.10
C VAL A 138 -15.56 5.12 5.84
N PRO A 139 -16.39 6.19 6.03
CA PRO A 139 -15.92 7.39 6.73
C PRO A 139 -15.42 7.13 8.15
N GLY A 140 -16.07 6.21 8.89
CA GLY A 140 -15.69 5.86 10.25
C GLY A 140 -14.43 4.98 10.34
N LEU A 141 -14.16 4.18 9.30
CA LEU A 141 -13.05 3.22 9.27
C LEU A 141 -11.78 3.81 8.68
N ILE A 142 -11.89 4.69 7.66
CA ILE A 142 -10.75 5.20 6.90
C ILE A 142 -9.75 5.98 7.77
N GLY A 143 -10.24 6.70 8.78
CA GLY A 143 -9.39 7.44 9.72
C GLY A 143 -8.50 6.50 10.55
N LYS A 144 -9.06 5.39 11.04
CA LYS A 144 -8.33 4.38 11.80
C LYS A 144 -7.34 3.64 10.91
N TYR A 145 -7.76 3.24 9.70
CA TYR A 145 -6.90 2.60 8.71
C TYR A 145 -5.71 3.51 8.34
N LYS A 146 -5.96 4.78 8.04
CA LYS A 146 -4.92 5.76 7.73
C LYS A 146 -3.90 5.95 8.86
N ALA A 147 -4.35 5.86 10.11
CA ALA A 147 -3.53 6.04 11.30
C ALA A 147 -2.85 4.75 11.80
N GLY A 148 -2.97 3.62 11.07
CA GLY A 148 -2.38 2.35 11.46
C GLY A 148 -3.06 1.66 12.63
N ARG A 149 -4.28 2.05 12.95
CA ARG A 149 -5.05 1.47 14.07
C ARG A 149 -5.93 0.30 13.61
N TYR A 150 -5.40 -0.52 12.70
CA TYR A 150 -6.12 -1.68 12.15
C TYR A 150 -6.45 -2.73 13.21
N LYS A 151 -5.65 -2.83 14.28
CA LYS A 151 -5.88 -3.73 15.42
C LYS A 151 -7.17 -3.41 16.19
N GLU A 152 -7.68 -2.18 16.06
CA GLU A 152 -8.97 -1.78 16.61
C GLU A 152 -10.16 -2.19 15.72
N LEU A 153 -9.90 -2.82 14.58
CA LEU A 153 -10.89 -3.18 13.56
C LEU A 153 -10.93 -4.70 13.28
N PRO A 154 -10.89 -5.59 14.30
CA PRO A 154 -10.76 -7.05 14.07
C PRO A 154 -11.96 -7.67 13.34
N GLY A 155 -13.12 -7.02 13.38
CA GLY A 155 -14.31 -7.45 12.63
C GLY A 155 -14.21 -7.19 11.12
N TYR A 156 -13.37 -6.24 10.70
CA TYR A 156 -13.24 -5.78 9.32
C TYR A 156 -11.92 -6.11 8.69
N ILE A 157 -10.83 -6.18 9.46
CA ILE A 157 -9.47 -6.35 8.96
C ILE A 157 -8.86 -7.60 9.58
N ARG A 158 -8.35 -8.48 8.73
CA ARG A 158 -7.42 -9.53 9.11
C ARG A 158 -6.02 -9.12 8.71
N HIS A 159 -5.08 -9.33 9.59
CA HIS A 159 -3.67 -9.04 9.42
C HIS A 159 -2.89 -10.36 9.34
N PHE A 160 -1.95 -10.42 8.38
CA PHE A 160 -1.04 -11.55 8.20
C PHE A 160 0.38 -11.03 8.02
N ARG A 161 1.33 -11.88 8.34
CA ARG A 161 2.76 -11.70 8.10
C ARG A 161 3.26 -12.87 7.28
N THR A 162 3.72 -12.64 6.06
CA THR A 162 4.06 -13.69 5.12
C THR A 162 5.16 -13.24 4.17
N ASP A 163 5.76 -14.16 3.44
CA ASP A 163 6.66 -13.86 2.32
C ASP A 163 5.96 -14.01 0.95
N GLN A 164 4.76 -14.62 0.89
CA GLN A 164 4.03 -14.83 -0.36
C GLN A 164 2.53 -14.99 -0.17
N LEU A 165 1.77 -14.61 -1.20
CA LEU A 165 0.32 -14.80 -1.27
C LEU A 165 -0.16 -14.80 -2.73
N THR A 166 -1.37 -15.31 -2.94
CA THR A 166 -2.05 -15.22 -4.24
C THR A 166 -3.44 -14.65 -4.05
N ILE A 167 -3.80 -13.67 -4.90
CA ILE A 167 -5.14 -13.09 -4.96
C ILE A 167 -5.73 -13.40 -6.31
N THR A 168 -6.93 -13.98 -6.35
CA THR A 168 -7.68 -14.24 -7.58
C THR A 168 -9.01 -13.49 -7.51
N ALA A 169 -9.34 -12.79 -8.60
CA ALA A 169 -10.61 -12.09 -8.77
C ALA A 169 -11.45 -12.78 -9.87
N ASP A 170 -12.75 -12.54 -9.92
CA ASP A 170 -13.64 -13.09 -10.94
C ASP A 170 -13.34 -12.53 -12.34
N ALA A 171 -12.78 -11.32 -12.42
CA ALA A 171 -12.39 -10.64 -13.65
C ALA A 171 -11.10 -9.83 -13.42
N PRO A 172 -10.42 -9.37 -14.48
CA PRO A 172 -9.25 -8.51 -14.32
C PRO A 172 -9.56 -7.31 -13.43
N THR A 173 -8.79 -7.16 -12.37
CA THR A 173 -8.95 -6.12 -11.35
C THR A 173 -7.74 -5.19 -11.32
N ALA A 174 -7.97 -3.95 -10.86
CA ALA A 174 -6.91 -2.97 -10.71
C ALA A 174 -5.95 -3.35 -9.57
N ILE A 175 -4.67 -3.18 -9.85
CA ILE A 175 -3.56 -3.37 -8.92
C ILE A 175 -2.82 -2.04 -8.85
N ASN A 176 -2.52 -1.57 -7.64
CA ASN A 176 -1.68 -0.40 -7.41
C ASN A 176 -0.32 -0.85 -6.88
N LEU A 177 0.75 -0.51 -7.59
CA LEU A 177 2.14 -0.78 -7.24
C LEU A 177 2.84 0.56 -7.03
N ASP A 178 2.94 1.03 -5.79
CA ASP A 178 3.53 2.34 -5.43
C ASP A 178 2.96 3.55 -6.19
N GLY A 179 1.74 3.44 -6.70
CA GLY A 179 1.09 4.46 -7.52
C GLY A 179 1.03 4.14 -9.02
N GLU A 180 1.75 3.14 -9.48
CA GLU A 180 1.64 2.60 -10.84
C GLU A 180 0.51 1.59 -10.92
N LEU A 181 -0.25 1.64 -12.00
CA LEU A 181 -1.45 0.83 -12.17
C LEU A 181 -1.21 -0.32 -13.12
N ARG A 182 -1.67 -1.49 -12.70
CA ARG A 182 -1.71 -2.72 -13.49
C ARG A 182 -3.10 -3.33 -13.43
N GLN A 183 -3.33 -4.33 -14.25
CA GLN A 183 -4.56 -5.15 -14.22
C GLN A 183 -4.19 -6.61 -14.40
N ALA A 184 -4.76 -7.47 -13.55
CA ALA A 184 -4.69 -8.92 -13.69
C ALA A 184 -5.89 -9.57 -12.99
N GLN A 185 -6.22 -10.78 -13.41
CA GLN A 185 -7.21 -11.61 -12.73
C GLN A 185 -6.59 -12.39 -11.58
N THR A 186 -5.34 -12.84 -11.77
CA THR A 186 -4.53 -13.52 -10.74
C THR A 186 -3.31 -12.66 -10.42
N VAL A 187 -3.14 -12.35 -9.16
CA VAL A 187 -2.08 -11.51 -8.62
C VAL A 187 -1.25 -12.35 -7.65
N ARG A 188 -0.06 -12.76 -8.08
CA ARG A 188 0.91 -13.44 -7.23
C ARG A 188 1.85 -12.42 -6.64
N VAL A 189 1.93 -12.38 -5.33
CA VAL A 189 2.78 -11.43 -4.60
C VAL A 189 3.74 -12.22 -3.73
N CYS A 190 5.02 -11.87 -3.79
CA CYS A 190 6.02 -12.43 -2.89
C CYS A 190 7.14 -11.43 -2.64
N LEU A 191 7.98 -11.72 -1.64
CA LEU A 191 9.27 -11.06 -1.53
C LEU A 191 10.11 -11.36 -2.78
N ALA A 192 10.68 -10.33 -3.37
CA ALA A 192 11.61 -10.49 -4.48
C ALA A 192 12.94 -11.06 -3.98
N LEU A 193 13.62 -11.82 -4.84
CA LEU A 193 14.99 -12.23 -4.57
C LEU A 193 15.98 -11.06 -4.66
N GLU A 194 15.63 -10.07 -5.49
CA GLU A 194 16.39 -8.85 -5.66
C GLU A 194 16.17 -7.91 -4.48
N LYS A 195 17.25 -7.23 -4.09
CA LYS A 195 17.23 -6.18 -3.07
C LYS A 195 17.52 -4.83 -3.72
N LEU A 196 16.97 -3.76 -3.16
CA LEU A 196 17.26 -2.40 -3.56
C LEU A 196 18.33 -1.81 -2.64
N ARG A 197 19.50 -1.44 -3.19
CA ARG A 197 20.48 -0.64 -2.45
C ARG A 197 19.99 0.81 -2.41
N PHE A 198 19.70 1.28 -1.21
CA PHE A 198 19.18 2.63 -0.98
C PHE A 198 20.19 3.47 -0.23
N PHE A 199 20.55 4.63 -0.80
CA PHE A 199 21.50 5.57 -0.20
C PHE A 199 20.76 6.68 0.53
N TYR A 200 21.20 6.99 1.74
CA TYR A 200 20.57 8.01 2.58
C TYR A 200 21.62 8.87 3.31
N PRO A 201 21.27 10.12 3.70
CA PRO A 201 22.17 11.00 4.43
C PRO A 201 22.66 10.36 5.74
N ARG A 202 23.97 10.43 5.98
CA ARG A 202 24.61 9.87 7.16
C ARG A 202 23.98 10.42 8.46
N GLY A 203 23.88 9.54 9.45
CA GLY A 203 23.36 9.87 10.78
C GLY A 203 21.83 9.92 10.89
N LEU A 204 21.11 9.60 9.82
CA LEU A 204 19.66 9.39 9.90
C LEU A 204 19.35 8.00 10.45
N VAL A 205 18.35 7.94 11.31
CA VAL A 205 17.83 6.68 11.85
C VAL A 205 16.39 6.45 11.38
N TRP A 206 16.03 5.18 11.26
CA TRP A 206 14.63 4.80 11.02
C TRP A 206 13.78 5.26 12.19
N LYS A 207 12.60 5.77 11.91
CA LYS A 207 11.62 6.03 12.96
C LYS A 207 11.21 4.69 13.53
N THR A 208 11.55 4.45 14.77
CA THR A 208 10.92 3.41 15.57
C THR A 208 9.49 3.83 15.87
N THR A 209 8.55 2.91 15.77
CA THR A 209 7.14 3.11 16.15
C THR A 209 7.01 3.34 17.65
#